data_6004d673c134be70bad85babe7d561e4
#
_entry.id   6004d673c134be70bad85babe7d561e4
#
_cell.length_a   1.000
_cell.length_b   1.000
_cell.length_c   1.000
_cell.angle_alpha   90.00
_cell.angle_beta   90.00
_cell.angle_gamma   90.00
#
_symmetry.space_group_name_H-M   'P 1'
#
loop_
_entity.id
_entity.type
_entity.pdbx_description
1 polymer ?
#
loop_
_entity_poly.entity_id
_entity_poly.type
_entity_poly.pdbx_seq_one_letter_code
_entity_poly.pdbx_strand_id
1 'polypeptide(L)'
;MSERTVPSITCPKCSYVRTGMETAPDWQCPGCGIAYHKYQSWLERTRKIVTPPSAADTTPGWAEDGSIWSLVAANALSLVVAFYQDWSTWSLMALYWGQSVIIGIANVFRILALDRFSTENFTINNQQVEPTTGTKIQVAFFFAVHYGIFHLVYMVFLIADAETDIGLFDPWFLLCIGAFALNHIWSYRYNRELDRQGTPNIGTLMFTPYLRIVPMHLTIIFGGMTLNSGKSLLLFGALKTLADIGMHLVEHAQLKKVRVSINKGALEIK
;
A
#
# COMPACT_ATOMS: atom_id res chain seq x y z
N MET A 1 -56.40 -12.73 34.21
CA MET A 1 -55.07 -12.11 34.40
C MET A 1 -54.19 -12.57 33.24
N SER A 2 -53.95 -11.68 32.31
CA SER A 2 -53.12 -12.03 31.12
C SER A 2 -51.65 -11.79 31.48
N GLU A 3 -50.85 -12.84 31.58
CA GLU A 3 -49.40 -12.74 31.74
C GLU A 3 -48.82 -12.08 30.48
N ARG A 4 -48.34 -10.87 30.60
CA ARG A 4 -47.52 -10.22 29.59
C ARG A 4 -46.15 -10.91 29.57
N THR A 5 -45.96 -11.83 28.66
CA THR A 5 -44.62 -12.36 28.35
C THR A 5 -43.75 -11.21 27.80
N VAL A 6 -42.86 -10.70 28.66
CA VAL A 6 -41.84 -9.74 28.24
C VAL A 6 -40.86 -10.46 27.31
N PRO A 7 -40.67 -9.99 26.09
CA PRO A 7 -39.71 -10.63 25.16
C PRO A 7 -38.30 -10.59 25.80
N SER A 8 -37.66 -11.73 25.92
CA SER A 8 -36.29 -11.83 26.45
C SER A 8 -35.32 -11.19 25.45
N ILE A 9 -34.65 -10.11 25.84
CA ILE A 9 -33.64 -9.44 25.05
C ILE A 9 -32.28 -10.05 25.38
N THR A 10 -31.65 -10.70 24.37
CA THR A 10 -30.28 -11.21 24.52
C THR A 10 -29.30 -10.14 24.05
N CYS A 11 -28.29 -9.84 24.86
CA CYS A 11 -27.26 -8.87 24.53
C CYS A 11 -26.36 -9.36 23.40
N PRO A 12 -26.25 -8.62 22.29
CA PRO A 12 -25.44 -9.05 21.13
C PRO A 12 -23.92 -8.98 21.36
N LYS A 13 -23.48 -8.41 22.51
CA LYS A 13 -22.06 -8.31 22.85
C LYS A 13 -21.58 -9.38 23.83
N CYS A 14 -22.36 -9.65 24.87
CA CYS A 14 -21.96 -10.54 25.97
C CYS A 14 -22.92 -11.71 26.21
N SER A 15 -23.92 -11.89 25.35
CA SER A 15 -24.95 -12.95 25.40
C SER A 15 -25.78 -12.97 26.69
N TYR A 16 -25.73 -11.91 27.52
CA TYR A 16 -26.58 -11.78 28.68
C TYR A 16 -28.07 -11.75 28.27
N VAL A 17 -28.88 -12.59 28.87
CA VAL A 17 -30.34 -12.67 28.64
C VAL A 17 -31.06 -11.83 29.69
N ARG A 18 -31.78 -10.79 29.26
CA ARG A 18 -32.56 -9.92 30.17
C ARG A 18 -33.80 -10.63 30.65
N THR A 19 -34.01 -10.65 31.98
CA THR A 19 -35.15 -11.32 32.63
C THR A 19 -36.29 -10.37 32.95
N GLY A 20 -36.09 -9.06 32.84
CA GLY A 20 -37.08 -8.03 33.13
C GLY A 20 -37.13 -7.59 34.59
N MET A 21 -36.31 -8.15 35.49
CA MET A 21 -36.19 -7.77 36.90
C MET A 21 -34.98 -6.85 37.19
N GLU A 22 -34.20 -6.50 36.17
CA GLU A 22 -32.99 -5.71 36.32
C GLU A 22 -33.31 -4.21 36.55
N THR A 23 -32.46 -3.55 37.32
CA THR A 23 -32.54 -2.10 37.58
C THR A 23 -31.99 -1.24 36.44
N ALA A 24 -31.27 -1.85 35.49
CA ALA A 24 -30.72 -1.16 34.35
C ALA A 24 -31.81 -0.76 33.36
N PRO A 25 -31.72 0.42 32.71
CA PRO A 25 -32.68 0.87 31.72
C PRO A 25 -32.79 -0.09 30.52
N ASP A 26 -33.95 -0.14 29.85
CA ASP A 26 -34.24 -1.09 28.76
C ASP A 26 -33.30 -0.95 27.56
N TRP A 27 -32.69 0.21 27.37
CA TRP A 27 -31.73 0.49 26.32
C TRP A 27 -30.30 0.06 26.64
N GLN A 28 -30.01 -0.41 27.89
CA GLN A 28 -28.66 -0.76 28.34
C GLN A 28 -28.59 -2.22 28.80
N CYS A 29 -27.51 -2.91 28.47
CA CYS A 29 -27.26 -4.27 28.93
C CYS A 29 -26.83 -4.27 30.40
N PRO A 30 -27.52 -5.02 31.28
CA PRO A 30 -27.15 -5.15 32.70
C PRO A 30 -25.80 -5.82 32.92
N GLY A 31 -25.40 -6.74 32.02
CA GLY A 31 -24.19 -7.53 32.16
C GLY A 31 -22.91 -6.82 31.74
N CYS A 32 -22.94 -5.98 30.68
CA CYS A 32 -21.74 -5.33 30.15
C CYS A 32 -21.86 -3.81 29.94
N GLY A 33 -22.98 -3.20 30.34
CA GLY A 33 -23.19 -1.75 30.31
C GLY A 33 -23.38 -1.13 28.91
N ILE A 34 -23.41 -1.93 27.83
CA ILE A 34 -23.52 -1.42 26.46
C ILE A 34 -24.94 -0.89 26.18
N ALA A 35 -25.01 0.24 25.45
CA ALA A 35 -26.28 0.73 24.93
C ALA A 35 -26.62 -0.02 23.61
N TYR A 36 -27.73 -0.77 23.59
CA TYR A 36 -28.09 -1.65 22.46
C TYR A 36 -28.16 -0.92 21.13
N HIS A 37 -28.82 0.24 21.08
CA HIS A 37 -28.95 1.01 19.83
C HIS A 37 -27.61 1.55 19.30
N LYS A 38 -26.69 1.96 20.20
CA LYS A 38 -25.34 2.42 19.80
C LYS A 38 -24.49 1.27 19.28
N TYR A 39 -24.63 0.09 19.90
CA TYR A 39 -23.90 -1.09 19.44
C TYR A 39 -24.44 -1.60 18.10
N GLN A 40 -25.76 -1.61 17.90
CA GLN A 40 -26.35 -1.96 16.62
C GLN A 40 -25.95 -0.98 15.51
N SER A 41 -26.01 0.33 15.77
CA SER A 41 -25.57 1.34 14.80
C SER A 41 -24.06 1.29 14.52
N TRP A 42 -23.27 0.85 15.50
CA TRP A 42 -21.85 0.56 15.28
C TRP A 42 -21.65 -0.71 14.45
N LEU A 43 -22.38 -1.79 14.75
CA LEU A 43 -22.37 -3.02 13.95
C LEU A 43 -22.82 -2.78 12.51
N GLU A 44 -23.87 -1.99 12.30
CA GLU A 44 -24.34 -1.63 10.94
C GLU A 44 -23.31 -0.80 10.17
N ARG A 45 -22.66 0.16 10.83
CA ARG A 45 -21.55 0.92 10.24
C ARG A 45 -20.38 0.01 9.92
N THR A 46 -20.01 -0.86 10.84
CA THR A 46 -18.94 -1.84 10.62
C THR A 46 -19.33 -2.86 9.55
N ARG A 47 -20.59 -3.29 9.51
CA ARG A 47 -21.13 -4.18 8.47
C ARG A 47 -21.14 -3.51 7.10
N LYS A 48 -21.50 -2.21 6.97
CA LYS A 48 -21.41 -1.46 5.71
C LYS A 48 -19.97 -1.29 5.23
N ILE A 49 -19.01 -1.23 6.16
CA ILE A 49 -17.58 -1.21 5.83
C ILE A 49 -17.08 -2.64 5.47
N VAL A 50 -17.69 -3.68 6.06
CA VAL A 50 -17.28 -5.09 5.97
C VAL A 50 -18.20 -5.92 5.04
N THR A 51 -19.36 -5.39 4.58
CA THR A 51 -20.14 -6.12 3.56
C THR A 51 -19.25 -6.23 2.32
N PRO A 52 -18.84 -7.46 1.97
CA PRO A 52 -18.26 -7.66 0.66
C PRO A 52 -19.31 -7.15 -0.35
N PRO A 53 -18.90 -6.47 -1.41
CA PRO A 53 -19.73 -6.35 -2.57
C PRO A 53 -20.33 -7.74 -2.82
N SER A 54 -21.61 -7.76 -3.13
CA SER A 54 -22.37 -8.96 -3.48
C SER A 54 -21.48 -9.87 -4.35
N ALA A 55 -21.67 -11.19 -4.28
CA ALA A 55 -20.96 -12.14 -5.16
C ALA A 55 -21.17 -11.86 -6.68
N ALA A 56 -22.04 -10.90 -7.02
CA ALA A 56 -22.17 -10.28 -8.33
C ALA A 56 -21.12 -9.18 -8.62
N ASP A 57 -20.42 -8.66 -7.62
CA ASP A 57 -19.24 -7.84 -7.82
C ASP A 57 -18.06 -8.78 -8.12
N THR A 58 -18.03 -9.29 -9.33
CA THR A 58 -16.84 -9.81 -9.98
C THR A 58 -15.77 -8.75 -9.81
N THR A 59 -14.72 -9.07 -9.03
CA THR A 59 -13.54 -8.20 -8.99
C THR A 59 -13.16 -7.94 -10.43
N PRO A 60 -13.12 -6.66 -10.89
CA PRO A 60 -12.77 -6.37 -12.27
C PRO A 60 -11.48 -7.12 -12.60
N GLY A 61 -11.43 -7.73 -13.77
CA GLY A 61 -10.18 -8.31 -14.27
C GLY A 61 -9.11 -7.23 -14.24
N TRP A 62 -7.84 -7.59 -14.16
CA TRP A 62 -6.74 -6.61 -14.16
C TRP A 62 -6.85 -5.58 -15.31
N ALA A 63 -7.44 -5.94 -16.44
CA ALA A 63 -7.69 -5.07 -17.59
C ALA A 63 -8.88 -4.11 -17.40
N GLU A 64 -9.79 -4.41 -16.46
CA GLU A 64 -10.95 -3.57 -16.12
C GLU A 64 -10.64 -2.60 -14.98
N ASP A 65 -9.45 -2.74 -14.37
CA ASP A 65 -9.00 -1.87 -13.29
C ASP A 65 -8.52 -0.52 -13.86
N GLY A 66 -9.36 0.50 -13.72
CA GLY A 66 -9.06 1.87 -14.17
C GLY A 66 -7.77 2.44 -13.58
N SER A 67 -7.29 1.90 -12.45
CA SER A 67 -6.04 2.36 -11.82
C SER A 67 -4.79 1.91 -12.58
N ILE A 68 -4.80 0.73 -13.22
CA ILE A 68 -3.72 0.29 -14.11
C ILE A 68 -3.62 1.22 -15.33
N TRP A 69 -4.75 1.54 -15.94
CA TRP A 69 -4.75 2.42 -17.10
C TRP A 69 -4.32 3.84 -16.76
N SER A 70 -4.67 4.36 -15.58
CA SER A 70 -4.17 5.66 -15.10
C SER A 70 -2.65 5.64 -14.87
N LEU A 71 -2.11 4.54 -14.37
CA LEU A 71 -0.66 4.33 -14.20
C LEU A 71 0.06 4.28 -15.54
N VAL A 72 -0.47 3.51 -16.50
CA VAL A 72 0.08 3.42 -17.86
C VAL A 72 0.02 4.79 -18.56
N ALA A 73 -1.09 5.51 -18.44
CA ALA A 73 -1.25 6.85 -19.00
C ALA A 73 -0.27 7.86 -18.38
N ALA A 74 -0.06 7.83 -17.05
CA ALA A 74 0.91 8.69 -16.38
C ALA A 74 2.35 8.39 -16.82
N ASN A 75 2.70 7.12 -17.04
CA ASN A 75 4.01 6.74 -17.56
C ASN A 75 4.20 7.15 -19.02
N ALA A 76 3.18 6.94 -19.86
CA ALA A 76 3.18 7.40 -21.24
C ALA A 76 3.31 8.92 -21.33
N LEU A 77 2.58 9.67 -20.50
CA LEU A 77 2.69 11.12 -20.43
C LEU A 77 4.12 11.57 -20.06
N SER A 78 4.73 10.93 -19.06
CA SER A 78 6.11 11.22 -18.66
C SER A 78 7.11 11.01 -19.81
N LEU A 79 6.93 9.95 -20.61
CA LEU A 79 7.75 9.70 -21.79
C LEU A 79 7.50 10.73 -22.90
N VAL A 80 6.25 11.09 -23.13
CA VAL A 80 5.88 12.15 -24.10
C VAL A 80 6.50 13.48 -23.70
N VAL A 81 6.39 13.88 -22.43
CA VAL A 81 7.03 15.11 -21.92
C VAL A 81 8.54 15.04 -22.08
N ALA A 82 9.16 13.92 -21.69
CA ALA A 82 10.61 13.73 -21.85
C ALA A 82 11.05 13.85 -23.31
N PHE A 83 10.26 13.34 -24.25
CA PHE A 83 10.51 13.43 -25.67
C PHE A 83 10.35 14.86 -26.21
N TYR A 84 9.28 15.58 -25.82
CA TYR A 84 9.04 16.95 -26.28
C TYR A 84 10.00 17.98 -25.65
N GLN A 85 10.52 17.70 -24.46
CA GLN A 85 11.48 18.55 -23.76
C GLN A 85 12.93 18.14 -24.07
N ASP A 86 13.14 17.24 -25.02
CA ASP A 86 14.46 16.69 -25.36
C ASP A 86 15.27 16.22 -24.15
N TRP A 87 14.56 15.63 -23.15
CA TRP A 87 15.22 15.11 -21.98
C TRP A 87 16.17 13.97 -22.33
N SER A 88 17.34 14.02 -21.71
CA SER A 88 18.28 12.90 -21.80
C SER A 88 17.75 11.69 -21.04
N THR A 89 18.27 10.50 -21.35
CA THR A 89 18.00 9.30 -20.56
C THR A 89 18.40 9.50 -19.09
N TRP A 90 19.47 10.27 -18.84
CA TRP A 90 19.93 10.64 -17.50
C TRP A 90 18.89 11.45 -16.73
N SER A 91 18.27 12.45 -17.35
CA SER A 91 17.21 13.25 -16.74
C SER A 91 16.01 12.38 -16.35
N LEU A 92 15.60 11.45 -17.24
CA LEU A 92 14.51 10.53 -16.95
C LEU A 92 14.87 9.53 -15.84
N MET A 93 16.11 9.02 -15.81
CA MET A 93 16.61 8.17 -14.73
C MET A 93 16.66 8.91 -13.39
N ALA A 94 17.09 10.19 -13.39
CA ALA A 94 17.11 11.03 -12.20
C ALA A 94 15.69 11.28 -11.66
N LEU A 95 14.72 11.54 -12.56
CA LEU A 95 13.31 11.66 -12.18
C LEU A 95 12.81 10.37 -11.50
N TYR A 96 13.09 9.23 -12.12
CA TYR A 96 12.67 7.93 -11.59
C TYR A 96 13.38 7.59 -10.27
N TRP A 97 14.66 7.92 -10.15
CA TRP A 97 15.40 7.82 -8.89
C TRP A 97 14.73 8.61 -7.77
N GLY A 98 14.39 9.88 -8.03
CA GLY A 98 13.71 10.72 -7.05
C GLY A 98 12.34 10.17 -6.64
N GLN A 99 11.54 9.69 -7.60
CA GLN A 99 10.27 9.01 -7.33
C GLN A 99 10.47 7.76 -6.47
N SER A 100 11.52 6.96 -6.74
CA SER A 100 11.83 5.75 -5.98
C SER A 100 12.25 6.07 -4.54
N VAL A 101 13.01 7.15 -4.33
CA VAL A 101 13.36 7.64 -2.97
C VAL A 101 12.09 8.03 -2.19
N ILE A 102 11.15 8.75 -2.81
CA ILE A 102 9.88 9.13 -2.18
C ILE A 102 9.11 7.88 -1.73
N ILE A 103 9.03 6.86 -2.58
CA ILE A 103 8.38 5.58 -2.25
C ILE A 103 9.09 4.88 -1.11
N GLY A 104 10.42 4.84 -1.12
CA GLY A 104 11.21 4.24 -0.04
C GLY A 104 10.93 4.90 1.30
N ILE A 105 10.95 6.23 1.34
CA ILE A 105 10.63 7.00 2.56
C ILE A 105 9.21 6.70 3.02
N ALA A 106 8.22 6.76 2.11
CA ALA A 106 6.83 6.47 2.43
C ALA A 106 6.66 5.04 2.97
N ASN A 107 7.39 4.06 2.41
CA ASN A 107 7.34 2.67 2.84
C ASN A 107 7.93 2.46 4.25
N VAL A 108 9.02 3.15 4.60
CA VAL A 108 9.55 3.16 5.98
C VAL A 108 8.46 3.62 6.95
N PHE A 109 7.81 4.75 6.67
CA PHE A 109 6.73 5.26 7.50
C PHE A 109 5.53 4.30 7.54
N ARG A 110 5.21 3.65 6.41
CA ARG A 110 4.13 2.65 6.34
C ARG A 110 4.43 1.46 7.25
N ILE A 111 5.63 0.88 7.18
CA ILE A 111 6.05 -0.24 8.03
C ILE A 111 5.99 0.17 9.51
N LEU A 112 6.53 1.34 9.88
CA LEU A 112 6.52 1.82 11.26
C LEU A 112 5.11 2.12 11.79
N ALA A 113 4.18 2.48 10.93
CA ALA A 113 2.79 2.79 11.29
C ALA A 113 1.87 1.57 11.41
N LEU A 114 2.36 0.34 11.15
CA LEU A 114 1.57 -0.88 11.29
C LEU A 114 1.21 -1.14 12.75
N ASP A 115 -0.09 -1.29 13.04
CA ASP A 115 -0.59 -1.71 14.35
C ASP A 115 -0.60 -3.24 14.45
N ARG A 116 -1.01 -3.92 13.36
CA ARG A 116 -1.03 -5.38 13.21
C ARG A 116 -0.43 -5.77 11.87
N PHE A 117 0.33 -6.85 11.83
CA PHE A 117 0.94 -7.35 10.61
C PHE A 117 1.21 -8.84 10.72
N SER A 118 1.39 -9.51 9.57
CA SER A 118 1.77 -10.92 9.47
C SER A 118 3.25 -11.03 9.12
N THR A 119 3.90 -12.05 9.69
CA THR A 119 5.26 -12.49 9.37
C THR A 119 5.26 -13.84 8.66
N GLU A 120 4.12 -14.23 8.09
CA GLU A 120 4.00 -15.49 7.35
C GLU A 120 5.02 -15.57 6.20
N ASN A 121 5.75 -16.69 6.14
CA ASN A 121 6.84 -16.90 5.17
C ASN A 121 7.97 -15.85 5.23
N PHE A 122 8.10 -15.14 6.35
CA PHE A 122 9.16 -14.17 6.57
C PHE A 122 10.09 -14.66 7.69
N THR A 123 11.37 -14.82 7.36
CA THR A 123 12.39 -15.32 8.29
C THR A 123 13.56 -14.33 8.38
N ILE A 124 14.17 -14.24 9.55
CA ILE A 124 15.43 -13.53 9.78
C ILE A 124 16.45 -14.56 10.25
N ASN A 125 17.59 -14.66 9.59
CA ASN A 125 18.62 -15.68 9.87
C ASN A 125 18.07 -17.12 9.88
N ASN A 126 17.19 -17.44 8.91
CA ASN A 126 16.50 -18.73 8.77
C ASN A 126 15.58 -19.11 9.96
N GLN A 127 15.25 -18.15 10.82
CA GLN A 127 14.30 -18.35 11.91
C GLN A 127 13.00 -17.58 11.63
N GLN A 128 11.88 -18.25 11.85
CA GLN A 128 10.57 -17.60 11.80
C GLN A 128 10.52 -16.53 12.88
N VAL A 129 10.09 -15.32 12.52
CA VAL A 129 9.99 -14.20 13.46
C VAL A 129 8.54 -13.94 13.84
N GLU A 130 8.32 -13.49 15.07
CA GLU A 130 7.01 -13.10 15.55
C GLU A 130 6.66 -11.65 15.17
N PRO A 131 5.37 -11.31 15.02
CA PRO A 131 4.94 -9.96 14.68
C PRO A 131 5.00 -9.02 15.89
N THR A 132 6.20 -8.69 16.33
CA THR A 132 6.47 -7.80 17.46
C THR A 132 6.88 -6.39 17.00
N THR A 133 6.80 -5.42 17.93
CA THR A 133 7.33 -4.06 17.67
C THR A 133 8.83 -4.09 17.35
N GLY A 134 9.59 -4.97 17.98
CA GLY A 134 11.02 -5.17 17.69
C GLY A 134 11.25 -5.60 16.25
N THR A 135 10.51 -6.62 15.78
CA THR A 135 10.54 -7.09 14.38
C THR A 135 10.22 -5.96 13.41
N LYS A 136 9.19 -5.17 13.69
CA LYS A 136 8.78 -4.04 12.88
C LYS A 136 9.89 -3.00 12.72
N ILE A 137 10.53 -2.60 13.82
CA ILE A 137 11.62 -1.62 13.82
C ILE A 137 12.84 -2.19 13.08
N GLN A 138 13.20 -3.45 13.33
CA GLN A 138 14.31 -4.11 12.65
C GLN A 138 14.12 -4.18 11.14
N VAL A 139 12.91 -4.52 10.68
CA VAL A 139 12.58 -4.58 9.24
C VAL A 139 12.62 -3.18 8.63
N ALA A 140 12.03 -2.17 9.29
CA ALA A 140 12.06 -0.80 8.81
C ALA A 140 13.48 -0.25 8.71
N PHE A 141 14.32 -0.51 9.72
CA PHE A 141 15.71 -0.10 9.73
C PHE A 141 16.53 -0.80 8.63
N PHE A 142 16.41 -2.13 8.54
CA PHE A 142 17.06 -2.89 7.47
C PHE A 142 16.67 -2.38 6.08
N PHE A 143 15.37 -2.18 5.85
CA PHE A 143 14.87 -1.63 4.59
C PHE A 143 15.45 -0.24 4.32
N ALA A 144 15.40 0.67 5.30
CA ALA A 144 15.91 2.03 5.14
C ALA A 144 17.40 2.07 4.76
N VAL A 145 18.22 1.26 5.45
CA VAL A 145 19.67 1.20 5.18
C VAL A 145 19.93 0.51 3.84
N HIS A 146 19.38 -0.68 3.63
CA HIS A 146 19.68 -1.48 2.45
C HIS A 146 19.13 -0.82 1.16
N TYR A 147 17.90 -0.38 1.19
CA TYR A 147 17.29 0.36 0.06
C TYR A 147 18.00 1.70 -0.18
N GLY A 148 18.36 2.40 0.91
CA GLY A 148 19.10 3.66 0.88
C GLY A 148 20.48 3.52 0.24
N ILE A 149 21.22 2.43 0.51
CA ILE A 149 22.52 2.15 -0.11
C ILE A 149 22.38 2.05 -1.63
N PHE A 150 21.40 1.34 -2.16
CA PHE A 150 21.16 1.29 -3.61
C PHE A 150 20.94 2.67 -4.21
N HIS A 151 20.11 3.49 -3.54
CA HIS A 151 19.81 4.84 -4.01
C HIS A 151 21.02 5.78 -3.92
N LEU A 152 21.86 5.62 -2.90
CA LEU A 152 23.12 6.36 -2.80
C LEU A 152 24.07 5.99 -3.94
N VAL A 153 24.23 4.71 -4.22
CA VAL A 153 25.06 4.23 -5.34
C VAL A 153 24.54 4.75 -6.68
N TYR A 154 23.23 4.70 -6.90
CA TYR A 154 22.64 5.25 -8.14
C TYR A 154 22.78 6.76 -8.24
N MET A 155 22.67 7.49 -7.14
CA MET A 155 22.91 8.94 -7.13
C MET A 155 24.35 9.26 -7.52
N VAL A 156 25.32 8.56 -6.94
CA VAL A 156 26.74 8.72 -7.31
C VAL A 156 26.96 8.43 -8.81
N PHE A 157 26.35 7.34 -9.30
CA PHE A 157 26.43 6.98 -10.72
C PHE A 157 25.79 8.06 -11.61
N LEU A 158 24.60 8.54 -11.28
CA LEU A 158 23.91 9.59 -12.02
C LEU A 158 24.71 10.91 -12.09
N ILE A 159 25.45 11.24 -11.01
CA ILE A 159 26.27 12.46 -10.96
C ILE A 159 27.60 12.25 -11.71
N ALA A 160 28.23 11.08 -11.53
CA ALA A 160 29.56 10.82 -12.09
C ALA A 160 29.56 10.67 -13.63
N ASP A 161 28.50 10.04 -14.17
CA ASP A 161 28.42 9.75 -15.62
C ASP A 161 27.52 10.75 -16.38
N ALA A 162 26.97 11.77 -15.70
CA ALA A 162 26.18 12.81 -16.36
C ALA A 162 27.11 13.71 -17.19
N GLU A 163 27.23 13.43 -18.49
CA GLU A 163 27.92 14.32 -19.44
C GLU A 163 27.15 15.63 -19.69
N THR A 164 25.89 15.70 -19.27
CA THR A 164 24.98 16.82 -19.50
C THR A 164 24.30 17.21 -18.18
N ASP A 165 23.85 18.47 -18.09
CA ASP A 165 22.99 18.92 -16.98
C ASP A 165 21.74 18.01 -16.91
N ILE A 166 21.57 17.34 -15.77
CA ILE A 166 20.43 16.46 -15.54
C ILE A 166 19.10 17.25 -15.46
N GLY A 167 19.19 18.58 -15.42
CA GLY A 167 18.01 19.45 -15.37
C GLY A 167 17.23 19.31 -14.06
N LEU A 168 17.87 19.02 -12.92
CA LEU A 168 17.23 18.84 -11.62
C LEU A 168 16.43 20.07 -11.16
N PHE A 169 16.80 21.25 -11.63
CA PHE A 169 16.12 22.54 -11.34
C PHE A 169 15.17 22.96 -12.47
N ASP A 170 15.00 22.14 -13.51
CA ASP A 170 14.04 22.39 -14.57
C ASP A 170 12.62 22.43 -13.99
N PRO A 171 11.80 23.47 -14.31
CA PRO A 171 10.44 23.56 -13.78
C PRO A 171 9.55 22.35 -14.08
N TRP A 172 9.73 21.70 -15.24
CA TRP A 172 8.97 20.52 -15.61
C TRP A 172 9.41 19.29 -14.80
N PHE A 173 10.71 19.18 -14.51
CA PHE A 173 11.24 18.15 -13.65
C PHE A 173 10.67 18.28 -12.22
N LEU A 174 10.71 19.50 -11.66
CA LEU A 174 10.17 19.79 -10.33
C LEU A 174 8.65 19.57 -10.27
N LEU A 175 7.93 19.94 -11.34
CA LEU A 175 6.49 19.67 -11.44
C LEU A 175 6.20 18.15 -11.43
N CYS A 176 6.95 17.36 -12.19
CA CYS A 176 6.78 15.89 -12.23
C CYS A 176 7.06 15.24 -10.87
N ILE A 177 8.15 15.62 -10.19
CA ILE A 177 8.46 15.14 -8.83
C ILE A 177 7.41 15.57 -7.83
N GLY A 178 7.00 16.85 -7.86
CA GLY A 178 5.98 17.39 -6.96
C GLY A 178 4.63 16.72 -7.13
N ALA A 179 4.16 16.56 -8.36
CA ALA A 179 2.91 15.86 -8.66
C ALA A 179 2.96 14.40 -8.18
N PHE A 180 4.08 13.71 -8.39
CA PHE A 180 4.28 12.35 -7.91
C PHE A 180 4.25 12.29 -6.38
N ALA A 181 4.95 13.19 -5.69
CA ALA A 181 4.98 13.25 -4.23
C ALA A 181 3.59 13.46 -3.64
N LEU A 182 2.81 14.41 -4.20
CA LEU A 182 1.44 14.68 -3.77
C LEU A 182 0.53 13.46 -3.97
N ASN A 183 0.60 12.82 -5.14
CA ASN A 183 -0.15 11.59 -5.40
C ASN A 183 0.24 10.48 -4.42
N HIS A 184 1.53 10.37 -4.09
CA HIS A 184 2.01 9.33 -3.18
C HIS A 184 1.60 9.58 -1.72
N ILE A 185 1.58 10.84 -1.28
CA ILE A 185 1.05 11.23 0.03
C ILE A 185 -0.44 10.90 0.13
N TRP A 186 -1.21 11.17 -0.93
CA TRP A 186 -2.63 10.81 -0.99
C TRP A 186 -2.83 9.31 -0.90
N SER A 187 -2.14 8.53 -1.74
CA SER A 187 -2.17 7.07 -1.74
C SER A 187 -1.76 6.48 -0.39
N TYR A 188 -0.71 7.02 0.24
CA TYR A 188 -0.28 6.61 1.57
C TYR A 188 -1.39 6.78 2.62
N ARG A 189 -2.09 7.93 2.62
CA ARG A 189 -3.19 8.19 3.57
C ARG A 189 -4.35 7.23 3.37
N TYR A 190 -4.68 6.93 2.13
CA TYR A 190 -5.74 5.97 1.79
C TYR A 190 -5.37 4.54 2.20
N ASN A 191 -4.18 4.09 1.86
CA ASN A 191 -3.70 2.74 2.15
C ASN A 191 -3.48 2.52 3.66
N ARG A 192 -3.09 3.55 4.41
CA ARG A 192 -2.91 3.46 5.86
C ARG A 192 -4.17 3.00 6.58
N GLU A 193 -5.34 3.46 6.15
CA GLU A 193 -6.61 3.04 6.76
C GLU A 193 -6.90 1.56 6.46
N LEU A 194 -6.60 1.10 5.26
CA LEU A 194 -6.71 -0.32 4.88
C LEU A 194 -5.73 -1.19 5.67
N ASP A 195 -4.48 -0.75 5.83
CA ASP A 195 -3.47 -1.45 6.61
C ASP A 195 -3.87 -1.59 8.09
N ARG A 196 -4.53 -0.57 8.66
CA ARG A 196 -5.03 -0.61 10.06
C ARG A 196 -6.18 -1.59 10.26
N GLN A 197 -7.01 -1.78 9.25
CA GLN A 197 -8.13 -2.72 9.29
C GLN A 197 -7.70 -4.17 9.04
N GLY A 198 -6.56 -4.36 8.38
CA GLY A 198 -6.05 -5.67 7.99
C GLY A 198 -4.82 -6.13 8.78
N THR A 199 -4.21 -7.19 8.28
CA THR A 199 -2.92 -7.74 8.75
C THR A 199 -1.97 -7.89 7.57
N PRO A 200 -1.41 -6.78 7.03
CA PRO A 200 -0.51 -6.84 5.88
C PRO A 200 0.73 -7.66 6.21
N ASN A 201 1.27 -8.36 5.21
CA ASN A 201 2.51 -9.11 5.37
C ASN A 201 3.71 -8.17 5.31
N ILE A 202 4.51 -8.11 6.38
CA ILE A 202 5.63 -7.18 6.50
C ILE A 202 6.75 -7.48 5.50
N GLY A 203 6.98 -8.76 5.18
CA GLY A 203 7.97 -9.17 4.17
C GLY A 203 7.61 -8.63 2.79
N THR A 204 6.36 -8.76 2.39
CA THR A 204 5.92 -8.23 1.10
C THR A 204 5.98 -6.71 1.05
N LEU A 205 5.59 -6.00 2.12
CA LEU A 205 5.74 -4.54 2.19
C LEU A 205 7.21 -4.12 2.05
N MET A 206 8.12 -4.88 2.67
CA MET A 206 9.56 -4.62 2.58
C MET A 206 10.10 -4.85 1.17
N PHE A 207 9.69 -5.94 0.49
CA PHE A 207 10.28 -6.33 -0.80
C PHE A 207 9.67 -5.61 -2.00
N THR A 208 8.41 -5.19 -1.94
CA THR A 208 7.71 -4.58 -3.09
C THR A 208 8.47 -3.39 -3.70
N PRO A 209 9.03 -2.41 -2.94
CA PRO A 209 9.74 -1.28 -3.51
C PRO A 209 10.98 -1.65 -4.32
N TYR A 210 11.60 -2.83 -4.05
CA TYR A 210 12.79 -3.27 -4.79
C TYR A 210 12.51 -3.55 -6.27
N LEU A 211 11.26 -3.83 -6.65
CA LEU A 211 10.88 -3.98 -8.06
C LEU A 211 11.22 -2.73 -8.88
N ARG A 212 11.26 -1.55 -8.26
CA ARG A 212 11.66 -0.29 -8.91
C ARG A 212 13.16 -0.16 -9.15
N ILE A 213 13.98 -0.87 -8.38
CA ILE A 213 15.43 -0.88 -8.57
C ILE A 213 15.77 -1.60 -9.88
N VAL A 214 15.01 -2.64 -10.26
CA VAL A 214 15.28 -3.49 -11.42
C VAL A 214 15.40 -2.69 -12.73
N PRO A 215 14.48 -1.80 -13.13
CA PRO A 215 14.60 -1.01 -14.35
C PRO A 215 15.87 -0.17 -14.39
N MET A 216 16.19 0.53 -13.31
CA MET A 216 17.42 1.32 -13.22
C MET A 216 18.66 0.44 -13.36
N HIS A 217 18.69 -0.68 -12.65
CA HIS A 217 19.84 -1.61 -12.68
C HIS A 217 20.08 -2.16 -14.09
N LEU A 218 19.00 -2.62 -14.74
CA LEU A 218 19.08 -3.13 -16.10
C LEU A 218 19.50 -2.03 -17.09
N THR A 219 19.02 -0.81 -16.93
CA THR A 219 19.39 0.31 -17.80
C THR A 219 20.87 0.67 -17.63
N ILE A 220 21.40 0.67 -16.41
CA ILE A 220 22.81 0.91 -16.15
C ILE A 220 23.69 -0.20 -16.78
N ILE A 221 23.31 -1.48 -16.60
CA ILE A 221 24.06 -2.61 -17.12
C ILE A 221 24.05 -2.63 -18.66
N PHE A 222 22.88 -2.51 -19.26
CA PHE A 222 22.72 -2.62 -20.73
C PHE A 222 22.80 -1.28 -21.45
N GLY A 223 22.60 -0.16 -20.75
CA GLY A 223 22.58 1.17 -21.30
C GLY A 223 23.98 1.77 -21.51
N GLY A 224 25.02 1.29 -20.83
CA GLY A 224 26.38 1.80 -20.92
C GLY A 224 26.98 1.82 -22.34
N MET A 225 26.39 1.08 -23.30
CA MET A 225 26.74 1.12 -24.72
C MET A 225 25.85 2.05 -25.56
N THR A 226 24.73 2.57 -25.05
CA THR A 226 23.70 3.25 -25.87
C THR A 226 22.98 4.40 -25.14
N LEU A 227 23.47 4.87 -24.00
CA LEU A 227 22.77 5.84 -23.12
C LEU A 227 22.43 7.20 -23.79
N ASN A 228 23.10 7.54 -24.88
CA ASN A 228 22.87 8.78 -25.63
C ASN A 228 21.97 8.59 -26.87
N SER A 229 21.24 7.48 -26.97
CA SER A 229 20.31 7.23 -28.08
C SER A 229 18.87 7.25 -27.63
N GLY A 230 17.94 7.74 -28.46
CA GLY A 230 16.50 7.67 -28.18
C GLY A 230 15.98 6.24 -27.93
N LYS A 231 16.74 5.21 -28.30
CA LYS A 231 16.43 3.80 -28.01
C LYS A 231 16.60 3.47 -26.53
N SER A 232 17.59 4.06 -25.85
CA SER A 232 17.79 3.85 -24.39
C SER A 232 16.68 4.50 -23.57
N LEU A 233 16.18 5.66 -24.00
CA LEU A 233 15.03 6.33 -23.37
C LEU A 233 13.77 5.44 -23.44
N LEU A 234 13.48 4.85 -24.62
CA LEU A 234 12.35 3.95 -24.81
C LEU A 234 12.52 2.64 -24.01
N LEU A 235 13.73 2.06 -24.01
CA LEU A 235 14.02 0.86 -23.21
C LEU A 235 13.80 1.10 -21.72
N PHE A 236 14.35 2.18 -21.20
CA PHE A 236 14.17 2.55 -19.79
C PHE A 236 12.71 2.80 -19.46
N GLY A 237 11.99 3.55 -20.29
CA GLY A 237 10.57 3.82 -20.13
C GLY A 237 9.71 2.55 -20.14
N ALA A 238 10.01 1.60 -21.01
CA ALA A 238 9.33 0.31 -21.06
C ALA A 238 9.60 -0.52 -19.79
N LEU A 239 10.87 -0.65 -19.38
CA LEU A 239 11.25 -1.37 -18.15
C LEU A 239 10.62 -0.75 -16.92
N LYS A 240 10.62 0.59 -16.83
CA LYS A 240 9.95 1.32 -15.76
C LYS A 240 8.46 1.01 -15.71
N THR A 241 7.78 1.09 -16.85
CA THR A 241 6.33 0.85 -16.92
C THR A 241 5.99 -0.58 -16.51
N LEU A 242 6.78 -1.56 -16.94
CA LEU A 242 6.62 -2.97 -16.54
C LEU A 242 6.80 -3.16 -15.03
N ALA A 243 7.80 -2.51 -14.43
CA ALA A 243 8.01 -2.58 -12.99
C ALA A 243 6.87 -1.92 -12.20
N ASP A 244 6.38 -0.78 -12.64
CA ASP A 244 5.26 -0.07 -12.01
C ASP A 244 3.96 -0.91 -12.09
N ILE A 245 3.69 -1.56 -13.23
CA ILE A 245 2.57 -2.50 -13.38
C ILE A 245 2.76 -3.70 -12.45
N GLY A 246 3.95 -4.29 -12.41
CA GLY A 246 4.27 -5.42 -11.54
C GLY A 246 4.01 -5.11 -10.07
N MET A 247 4.47 -3.94 -9.60
CA MET A 247 4.21 -3.48 -8.23
C MET A 247 2.71 -3.30 -7.95
N HIS A 248 2.00 -2.68 -8.90
CA HIS A 248 0.57 -2.46 -8.78
C HIS A 248 -0.20 -3.79 -8.65
N LEU A 249 0.15 -4.79 -9.47
CA LEU A 249 -0.43 -6.13 -9.40
C LEU A 249 -0.15 -6.83 -8.07
N VAL A 250 1.07 -6.70 -7.52
CA VAL A 250 1.44 -7.25 -6.21
C VAL A 250 0.63 -6.56 -5.11
N GLU A 251 0.50 -5.24 -5.14
CA GLU A 251 -0.26 -4.47 -4.15
C GLU A 251 -1.75 -4.83 -4.18
N HIS A 252 -2.35 -4.96 -5.37
CA HIS A 252 -3.73 -5.44 -5.53
C HIS A 252 -3.94 -6.87 -5.02
N ALA A 253 -3.00 -7.77 -5.29
CA ALA A 253 -3.08 -9.14 -4.78
C ALA A 253 -3.04 -9.18 -3.24
N GLN A 254 -2.26 -8.29 -2.60
CA GLN A 254 -2.23 -8.16 -1.14
C GLN A 254 -3.52 -7.59 -0.58
N LEU A 255 -4.04 -6.51 -1.14
CA LEU A 255 -5.30 -5.91 -0.72
C LEU A 255 -6.45 -6.92 -0.82
N LYS A 256 -6.45 -7.78 -1.85
CA LYS A 256 -7.40 -8.88 -1.99
C LYS A 256 -7.27 -9.90 -0.87
N LYS A 257 -6.05 -10.31 -0.50
CA LYS A 257 -5.81 -11.22 0.63
C LYS A 257 -6.27 -10.62 1.95
N VAL A 258 -5.98 -9.35 2.20
CA VAL A 258 -6.42 -8.62 3.40
C VAL A 258 -7.95 -8.57 3.49
N ARG A 259 -8.65 -8.26 2.40
CA ARG A 259 -10.12 -8.27 2.34
C ARG A 259 -10.70 -9.65 2.64
N VAL A 260 -10.12 -10.71 2.08
CA VAL A 260 -10.56 -12.09 2.34
C VAL A 260 -10.35 -12.48 3.80
N SER A 261 -9.24 -12.07 4.41
CA SER A 261 -8.96 -12.32 5.83
C SER A 261 -9.96 -11.61 6.75
N ILE A 262 -10.27 -10.35 6.48
CA ILE A 262 -11.29 -9.57 7.22
C ILE A 262 -12.66 -10.26 7.14
N ASN A 263 -13.04 -10.74 5.95
CA ASN A 263 -14.31 -11.42 5.74
C ASN A 263 -14.39 -12.77 6.47
N LYS A 264 -13.30 -13.55 6.51
CA LYS A 264 -13.24 -14.81 7.28
C LYS A 264 -13.36 -14.57 8.78
N GLY A 265 -12.62 -13.60 9.33
CA GLY A 265 -12.73 -13.24 10.75
C GLY A 265 -14.12 -12.73 11.13
N ALA A 266 -14.83 -12.06 10.26
CA ALA A 266 -16.21 -11.62 10.48
C ALA A 266 -17.22 -12.78 10.45
N LEU A 267 -16.91 -13.90 9.77
CA LEU A 267 -17.74 -15.11 9.74
C LEU A 267 -17.53 -16.02 10.97
N GLU A 268 -16.33 -16.02 11.56
CA GLU A 268 -16.01 -16.80 12.76
C GLU A 268 -16.56 -16.17 14.07
N ILE A 269 -17.00 -14.91 14.02
CA ILE A 269 -17.59 -14.19 15.16
C ILE A 269 -19.13 -14.37 15.20
N LYS A 270 -19.72 -15.11 14.29
CA LYS A 270 -21.15 -15.51 14.28
C LYS A 270 -21.34 -16.89 14.88
#